data_01ec84ce4a70d52dc4f79fdf985d9282
#
_entry.id   01ec84ce4a70d52dc4f79fdf985d9282
#
_cell.length_a   1.000
_cell.length_b   1.000
_cell.length_c   1.000
_cell.angle_alpha   90.00
_cell.angle_beta   90.00
_cell.angle_gamma   90.00
#
_symmetry.space_group_name_H-M   'P 1'
#
loop_
_entity.id
_entity.type
_entity.pdbx_description
1 polymer ?
#
loop_
_entity_poly.entity_id
_entity_poly.type
_entity_poly.pdbx_seq_one_letter_code
_entity_poly.pdbx_strand_id
1 'polypeptide(L)'
;MRTFARAKKIDEGESTGTRAAMGSIPGKACGECSFCCKVLEITEFKKPAGVWCEHCQKSGGCGVYETRPDVCRDYECLWKGDRGLGAQLRPDRVGVILMEDPDSDEYRAVCDPAKPLAWRNPLVFRHLVAMAKAGRMVVAKAGLKSWRIWPSGESGPCI
;
A
#
# COMPACT_ATOMS: atom_id res chain seq x y z
N MET A 1 -7.42 4.25 -17.90
CA MET A 1 -6.32 3.84 -16.98
C MET A 1 -5.81 5.08 -16.26
N ARG A 2 -6.11 5.22 -14.99
CA ARG A 2 -5.56 6.32 -14.21
C ARG A 2 -4.27 5.82 -13.56
N THR A 3 -3.17 6.39 -14.00
CA THR A 3 -1.81 6.17 -13.53
C THR A 3 -1.71 6.56 -12.05
N PHE A 4 -1.29 5.63 -11.22
CA PHE A 4 -0.87 5.92 -9.85
C PHE A 4 0.53 6.54 -9.91
N ALA A 5 0.64 7.73 -9.44
CA ALA A 5 1.77 8.57 -9.12
C ALA A 5 1.93 9.77 -10.06
N ARG A 6 1.18 10.80 -9.80
CA ARG A 6 1.67 12.14 -10.12
C ARG A 6 2.02 12.84 -8.81
N ALA A 7 3.28 12.74 -8.44
CA ALA A 7 3.84 13.61 -7.42
C ALA A 7 3.71 15.05 -7.93
N LYS A 8 2.89 15.85 -7.25
CA LYS A 8 2.83 17.28 -7.46
C LYS A 8 4.15 17.87 -6.96
N LYS A 9 4.88 18.52 -7.88
CA LYS A 9 5.96 19.45 -7.55
C LYS A 9 5.41 20.47 -6.56
N ILE A 10 5.88 20.43 -5.33
CA ILE A 10 5.57 21.45 -4.34
C ILE A 10 6.55 22.59 -4.59
N ASP A 11 5.97 23.75 -4.91
CA ASP A 11 6.66 25.01 -5.02
C ASP A 11 7.30 25.38 -3.67
N GLU A 12 8.51 25.87 -3.69
CA GLU A 12 9.27 26.25 -2.51
C GLU A 12 8.62 27.47 -1.83
N GLY A 13 7.82 27.18 -0.81
CA GLY A 13 7.35 28.15 0.16
C GLY A 13 7.89 27.79 1.53
N GLU A 14 8.84 28.57 1.97
CA GLU A 14 9.49 28.53 3.28
C GLU A 14 8.46 28.46 4.41
N SER A 15 8.36 27.32 5.08
CA SER A 15 7.76 27.19 6.39
C SER A 15 8.58 26.22 7.22
N THR A 16 9.34 26.77 8.15
CA THR A 16 10.04 26.10 9.23
C THR A 16 9.07 25.31 10.11
N GLY A 17 8.72 24.13 9.68
CA GLY A 17 8.09 23.11 10.49
C GLY A 17 9.01 21.88 10.45
N THR A 18 9.75 21.66 11.53
CA THR A 18 10.52 20.44 11.79
C THR A 18 9.59 19.24 11.62
N ARG A 19 9.59 18.64 10.43
CA ARG A 19 9.13 17.28 10.25
C ARG A 19 10.07 16.42 11.08
N ALA A 20 9.61 16.04 12.29
CA ALA A 20 10.29 15.03 13.06
C ALA A 20 10.49 13.83 12.13
N ALA A 21 11.76 13.43 11.94
CA ALA A 21 12.07 12.18 11.29
C ALA A 21 11.24 11.12 12.02
N MET A 22 10.25 10.54 11.32
CA MET A 22 9.45 9.46 11.89
C MET A 22 10.40 8.30 12.10
N GLY A 23 10.86 8.18 13.35
CA GLY A 23 11.73 7.11 13.75
C GLY A 23 11.09 5.79 13.37
N SER A 24 11.87 4.88 12.80
CA SER A 24 11.39 3.56 12.44
C SER A 24 10.68 2.93 13.64
N ILE A 25 9.42 2.53 13.44
CA ILE A 25 8.66 1.86 14.49
C ILE A 25 9.34 0.52 14.77
N PRO A 26 9.71 0.20 16.04
CA PRO A 26 10.35 -1.07 16.37
C PRO A 26 9.55 -2.26 15.81
N GLY A 27 10.21 -3.19 15.13
CA GLY A 27 9.59 -4.36 14.51
C GLY A 27 8.88 -4.10 13.17
N LYS A 28 8.92 -2.89 12.64
CA LYS A 28 8.28 -2.51 11.38
C LYS A 28 9.27 -2.04 10.31
N ALA A 29 10.29 -2.83 10.07
CA ALA A 29 11.16 -2.65 8.91
C ALA A 29 10.62 -3.47 7.73
N CYS A 30 10.87 -3.02 6.50
CA CYS A 30 10.57 -3.82 5.30
C CYS A 30 11.28 -5.19 5.37
N GLY A 31 12.56 -5.18 5.78
CA GLY A 31 13.32 -6.42 5.92
C GLY A 31 13.18 -7.32 4.70
N GLU A 32 12.67 -8.52 4.90
CA GLU A 32 12.41 -9.50 3.84
C GLU A 32 11.09 -9.25 3.07
N CYS A 33 10.25 -8.29 3.53
CA CYS A 33 8.99 -7.98 2.86
C CYS A 33 9.27 -7.22 1.55
N SER A 34 8.91 -7.84 0.45
CA SER A 34 9.03 -7.28 -0.91
C SER A 34 7.70 -7.23 -1.64
N PHE A 35 6.60 -7.29 -0.92
CA PHE A 35 5.28 -7.45 -1.52
C PHE A 35 4.89 -6.28 -2.44
N CYS A 36 5.28 -5.04 -2.09
CA CYS A 36 5.10 -3.87 -2.96
C CYS A 36 5.84 -4.00 -4.30
N CYS A 37 7.00 -4.67 -4.32
CA CYS A 37 7.76 -4.91 -5.55
C CYS A 37 7.02 -5.80 -6.54
N LYS A 38 6.07 -6.59 -6.09
CA LYS A 38 5.21 -7.42 -6.95
C LYS A 38 3.92 -6.71 -7.32
N VAL A 39 3.22 -6.19 -6.33
CA VAL A 39 1.81 -5.79 -6.45
C VAL A 39 1.65 -4.42 -7.10
N LEU A 40 2.52 -3.46 -6.78
CA LEU A 40 2.42 -2.10 -7.28
C LEU A 40 3.02 -1.96 -8.68
N GLU A 41 2.42 -1.09 -9.48
CA GLU A 41 3.00 -0.63 -10.74
C GLU A 41 4.17 0.32 -10.46
N ILE A 42 5.27 0.17 -11.20
CA ILE A 42 6.43 1.08 -11.16
C ILE A 42 6.69 1.57 -12.58
N THR A 43 6.21 2.76 -12.88
CA THR A 43 6.25 3.34 -14.23
C THR A 43 7.65 3.57 -14.73
N GLU A 44 8.58 3.97 -13.88
CA GLU A 44 10.00 4.21 -14.22
C GLU A 44 10.70 2.96 -14.73
N PHE A 45 10.28 1.80 -14.26
CA PHE A 45 10.79 0.51 -14.73
C PHE A 45 9.86 -0.18 -15.74
N LYS A 46 8.80 0.50 -16.17
CA LYS A 46 7.75 -0.10 -17.03
C LYS A 46 7.21 -1.41 -16.46
N LYS A 47 7.20 -1.52 -15.15
CA LYS A 47 6.76 -2.70 -14.43
C LYS A 47 5.26 -2.63 -14.17
N PRO A 48 4.44 -3.54 -14.72
CA PRO A 48 3.01 -3.57 -14.44
C PRO A 48 2.71 -4.10 -13.02
N ALA A 49 1.50 -3.82 -12.53
CA ALA A 49 1.00 -4.40 -11.29
C ALA A 49 0.93 -5.93 -11.37
N GLY A 50 1.26 -6.62 -10.29
CA GLY A 50 1.22 -8.08 -10.21
C GLY A 50 2.43 -8.80 -10.81
N VAL A 51 3.38 -8.08 -11.36
CA VAL A 51 4.63 -8.62 -11.90
C VAL A 51 5.80 -8.25 -10.98
N TRP A 52 6.68 -9.19 -10.71
CA TRP A 52 7.86 -8.93 -9.90
C TRP A 52 8.78 -7.89 -10.53
N CYS A 53 9.24 -6.94 -9.71
CA CYS A 53 10.32 -6.04 -10.09
C CYS A 53 11.61 -6.83 -10.35
N GLU A 54 12.30 -6.52 -11.44
CA GLU A 54 13.59 -7.15 -11.78
C GLU A 54 14.69 -6.90 -10.73
N HIS A 55 14.59 -5.83 -9.97
CA HIS A 55 15.51 -5.49 -8.90
C HIS A 55 15.16 -6.15 -7.55
N CYS A 56 14.05 -6.87 -7.48
CA CYS A 56 13.68 -7.61 -6.29
C CYS A 56 14.55 -8.85 -6.12
N GLN A 57 15.19 -8.97 -4.96
CA GLN A 57 16.05 -10.13 -4.65
C GLN A 57 15.22 -11.33 -4.22
N LYS A 58 15.65 -12.53 -4.57
CA LYS A 58 15.01 -13.79 -4.16
C LYS A 58 14.98 -13.98 -2.65
N SER A 59 15.96 -13.42 -1.95
CA SER A 59 16.04 -13.44 -0.49
C SER A 59 15.14 -12.41 0.18
N GLY A 60 14.41 -11.60 -0.61
CA GLY A 60 13.65 -10.43 -0.15
C GLY A 60 14.46 -9.16 -0.19
N GLY A 61 13.76 -8.05 -0.32
CA GLY A 61 14.37 -6.71 -0.40
C GLY A 61 14.70 -6.26 -1.83
N CYS A 62 15.17 -5.03 -1.93
CA CYS A 62 15.49 -4.36 -3.18
C CYS A 62 16.99 -4.34 -3.42
N GLY A 63 17.45 -4.88 -4.57
CA GLY A 63 18.86 -4.90 -4.95
C GLY A 63 19.44 -3.51 -5.27
N VAL A 64 18.59 -2.53 -5.55
CA VAL A 64 18.97 -1.14 -5.84
C VAL A 64 18.39 -0.17 -4.78
N TYR A 65 18.28 -0.61 -3.54
CA TYR A 65 17.60 0.14 -2.47
C TYR A 65 18.08 1.57 -2.34
N GLU A 66 19.40 1.80 -2.38
CA GLU A 66 20.00 3.13 -2.24
C GLU A 66 19.77 4.02 -3.47
N THR A 67 19.67 3.42 -4.65
CA THR A 67 19.52 4.12 -5.94
C THR A 67 18.13 3.91 -6.56
N ARG A 68 17.16 3.43 -5.77
CA ARG A 68 15.79 3.22 -6.23
C ARG A 68 15.16 4.52 -6.74
N PRO A 69 14.24 4.44 -7.72
CA PRO A 69 13.57 5.61 -8.27
C PRO A 69 12.72 6.32 -7.19
N ASP A 70 12.44 7.59 -7.41
CA ASP A 70 11.71 8.43 -6.47
C ASP A 70 10.34 7.84 -6.11
N VAL A 71 9.63 7.25 -7.06
CA VAL A 71 8.35 6.58 -6.80
C VAL A 71 8.46 5.48 -5.73
N CYS A 72 9.55 4.73 -5.72
CA CYS A 72 9.81 3.71 -4.69
C CYS A 72 10.32 4.31 -3.38
N ARG A 73 11.02 5.44 -3.46
CA ARG A 73 11.56 6.15 -2.29
C ARG A 73 10.46 6.89 -1.54
N ASP A 74 9.56 7.53 -2.26
CA ASP A 74 8.47 8.34 -1.71
C ASP A 74 7.29 7.48 -1.26
N TYR A 75 7.20 6.24 -1.77
CA TYR A 75 6.19 5.30 -1.34
C TYR A 75 6.47 4.80 0.08
N GLU A 76 5.53 5.02 0.97
CA GLU A 76 5.56 4.46 2.31
C GLU A 76 4.36 3.54 2.54
N CYS A 77 4.66 2.28 2.87
CA CYS A 77 3.65 1.30 3.23
C CYS A 77 2.96 1.73 4.53
N LEU A 78 1.63 1.82 4.52
CA LEU A 78 0.86 2.22 5.69
C LEU A 78 1.15 1.33 6.91
N TRP A 79 1.34 0.02 6.71
CA TRP A 79 1.74 -0.88 7.78
C TRP A 79 3.04 -0.45 8.46
N LYS A 80 4.02 0.01 7.69
CA LYS A 80 5.31 0.46 8.22
C LYS A 80 5.18 1.75 9.03
N GLY A 81 4.32 2.67 8.60
CA GLY A 81 4.15 4.00 9.20
C GLY A 81 3.09 4.07 10.31
N ASP A 82 2.23 3.09 10.44
CA ASP A 82 1.10 3.11 11.39
C ASP A 82 1.34 2.15 12.56
N ARG A 83 1.43 2.70 13.77
CA ARG A 83 1.57 1.93 15.01
C ARG A 83 0.33 1.10 15.36
N GLY A 84 -0.85 1.51 14.88
CA GLY A 84 -2.10 0.80 15.09
C GLY A 84 -2.23 -0.50 14.32
N LEU A 85 -1.42 -0.68 13.26
CA LEU A 85 -1.40 -1.90 12.47
C LEU A 85 -0.44 -2.92 13.09
N GLY A 86 -0.97 -4.02 13.60
CA GLY A 86 -0.17 -5.08 14.22
C GLY A 86 0.77 -5.81 13.24
N ALA A 87 1.77 -6.50 13.77
CA ALA A 87 2.75 -7.25 12.98
C ALA A 87 2.11 -8.34 12.09
N GLN A 88 0.95 -8.85 12.49
CA GLN A 88 0.18 -9.84 11.73
C GLN A 88 -0.39 -9.30 10.42
N LEU A 89 -0.51 -7.97 10.26
CA LEU A 89 -0.98 -7.31 9.05
C LEU A 89 0.15 -6.94 8.07
N ARG A 90 1.36 -7.45 8.30
CA ARG A 90 2.47 -7.24 7.36
C ARG A 90 2.07 -7.74 5.96
N PRO A 91 2.28 -6.94 4.89
CA PRO A 91 1.73 -7.22 3.56
C PRO A 91 2.06 -8.60 3.00
N ASP A 92 3.28 -9.07 3.18
CA ASP A 92 3.71 -10.39 2.69
C ASP A 92 3.03 -11.57 3.44
N ARG A 93 2.57 -11.33 4.66
CA ARG A 93 1.86 -12.34 5.47
C ARG A 93 0.39 -12.45 5.09
N VAL A 94 -0.25 -11.32 4.84
CA VAL A 94 -1.70 -11.26 4.56
C VAL A 94 -2.02 -11.19 3.07
N GLY A 95 -1.04 -10.91 2.21
CA GLY A 95 -1.24 -10.77 0.77
C GLY A 95 -1.96 -9.48 0.37
N VAL A 96 -1.91 -8.45 1.19
CA VAL A 96 -2.60 -7.17 0.99
C VAL A 96 -1.72 -6.03 1.43
N ILE A 97 -1.65 -4.97 0.61
CA ILE A 97 -1.08 -3.68 0.98
C ILE A 97 -2.23 -2.75 1.38
N LEU A 98 -2.15 -2.18 2.58
CA LEU A 98 -3.05 -1.13 3.02
C LEU A 98 -2.47 0.22 2.61
N MET A 99 -3.29 1.07 2.01
CA MET A 99 -2.91 2.39 1.50
C MET A 99 -3.99 3.42 1.80
N GLU A 100 -3.58 4.66 2.00
CA GLU A 100 -4.45 5.83 1.97
C GLU A 100 -4.16 6.63 0.70
N ASP A 101 -5.20 7.17 0.10
CA ASP A 101 -5.07 8.11 -1.00
C ASP A 101 -5.06 9.52 -0.41
N PRO A 102 -3.95 10.28 -0.55
CA PRO A 102 -3.85 11.62 0.00
C PRO A 102 -4.82 12.62 -0.64
N ASP A 103 -5.28 12.33 -1.85
CA ASP A 103 -6.17 13.19 -2.63
C ASP A 103 -7.66 12.80 -2.47
N SER A 104 -7.95 11.75 -1.74
CA SER A 104 -9.31 11.27 -1.49
C SER A 104 -9.45 10.69 -0.08
N ASP A 105 -10.68 10.49 0.37
CA ASP A 105 -10.97 9.82 1.65
C ASP A 105 -10.96 8.28 1.53
N GLU A 106 -10.38 7.76 0.45
CA GLU A 106 -10.37 6.35 0.13
C GLU A 106 -9.27 5.60 0.90
N TYR A 107 -9.69 4.61 1.66
CA TYR A 107 -8.81 3.63 2.30
C TYR A 107 -8.76 2.37 1.43
N ARG A 108 -7.58 2.01 0.96
CA ARG A 108 -7.40 0.95 -0.04
C ARG A 108 -6.73 -0.29 0.52
N ALA A 109 -7.25 -1.45 0.15
CA ALA A 109 -6.60 -2.75 0.29
C ALA A 109 -6.19 -3.24 -1.10
N VAL A 110 -4.90 -3.20 -1.41
CA VAL A 110 -4.37 -3.60 -2.72
C VAL A 110 -3.87 -5.03 -2.65
N CYS A 111 -4.45 -5.90 -3.47
CA CYS A 111 -4.13 -7.32 -3.56
C CYS A 111 -3.34 -7.65 -4.85
N ASP A 112 -2.59 -8.73 -4.80
CA ASP A 112 -2.01 -9.33 -6.00
C ASP A 112 -3.15 -9.72 -6.97
N PRO A 113 -3.10 -9.32 -8.24
CA PRO A 113 -4.07 -9.76 -9.25
C PRO A 113 -4.23 -11.28 -9.35
N ALA A 114 -3.20 -12.05 -9.02
CA ALA A 114 -3.25 -13.51 -8.98
C ALA A 114 -4.04 -14.04 -7.75
N LYS A 115 -4.22 -13.21 -6.72
CA LYS A 115 -4.97 -13.53 -5.51
C LYS A 115 -5.98 -12.41 -5.19
N PRO A 116 -6.97 -12.18 -6.06
CA PRO A 116 -7.81 -10.99 -6.02
C PRO A 116 -8.68 -10.87 -4.78
N LEU A 117 -8.91 -11.97 -4.07
CA LEU A 117 -9.73 -12.01 -2.86
C LEU A 117 -8.91 -12.09 -1.56
N ALA A 118 -7.59 -11.82 -1.60
CA ALA A 118 -6.74 -11.84 -0.40
C ALA A 118 -7.26 -10.88 0.70
N TRP A 119 -7.94 -9.80 0.34
CA TRP A 119 -8.57 -8.87 1.28
C TRP A 119 -9.65 -9.52 2.17
N ARG A 120 -10.16 -10.71 1.80
CA ARG A 120 -11.10 -11.50 2.62
C ARG A 120 -10.42 -12.28 3.75
N ASN A 121 -9.08 -12.23 3.84
CA ASN A 121 -8.39 -12.73 5.03
C ASN A 121 -9.07 -12.15 6.29
N PRO A 122 -9.43 -12.98 7.30
CA PRO A 122 -10.21 -12.52 8.45
C PRO A 122 -9.61 -11.34 9.21
N LEU A 123 -8.27 -11.29 9.31
CA LEU A 123 -7.57 -10.18 9.98
C LEU A 123 -7.69 -8.88 9.16
N VAL A 124 -7.48 -8.97 7.85
CA VAL A 124 -7.61 -7.84 6.94
C VAL A 124 -9.04 -7.36 6.90
N PHE A 125 -9.98 -8.26 6.67
CA PHE A 125 -11.40 -7.93 6.52
C PHE A 125 -11.97 -7.23 7.75
N ARG A 126 -11.66 -7.74 8.94
CA ARG A 126 -12.05 -7.10 10.20
C ARG A 126 -11.50 -5.68 10.31
N HIS A 127 -10.25 -5.47 9.91
CA HIS A 127 -9.64 -4.14 9.89
C HIS A 127 -10.35 -3.21 8.89
N LEU A 128 -10.63 -3.69 7.67
CA LEU A 128 -11.33 -2.92 6.64
C LEU A 128 -12.74 -2.50 7.09
N VAL A 129 -13.46 -3.40 7.72
CA VAL A 129 -14.79 -3.08 8.30
C VAL A 129 -14.67 -2.04 9.42
N ALA A 130 -13.64 -2.11 10.26
CA ALA A 130 -13.39 -1.11 11.28
C ALA A 130 -13.12 0.28 10.68
N MET A 131 -12.35 0.36 9.59
CA MET A 131 -12.12 1.61 8.86
C MET A 131 -13.41 2.15 8.24
N ALA A 132 -14.24 1.29 7.66
CA ALA A 132 -15.54 1.69 7.13
C ALA A 132 -16.47 2.23 8.22
N LYS A 133 -16.50 1.59 9.40
CA LYS A 133 -17.24 2.08 10.59
C LYS A 133 -16.72 3.41 11.10
N ALA A 134 -15.43 3.68 10.93
CA ALA A 134 -14.82 4.97 11.26
C ALA A 134 -15.13 6.07 10.22
N GLY A 135 -15.94 5.79 9.21
CA GLY A 135 -16.38 6.74 8.19
C GLY A 135 -15.50 6.81 6.94
N ARG A 136 -14.49 5.94 6.80
CA ARG A 136 -13.64 5.91 5.63
C ARG A 136 -14.33 5.19 4.46
N MET A 137 -14.06 5.67 3.25
CA MET A 137 -14.45 4.95 2.04
C MET A 137 -13.48 3.79 1.78
N VAL A 138 -13.89 2.56 2.05
CA VAL A 138 -13.02 1.39 1.96
C VAL A 138 -13.21 0.64 0.66
N VAL A 139 -12.11 0.44 -0.09
CA VAL A 139 -12.10 -0.26 -1.37
C VAL A 139 -10.96 -1.28 -1.41
N ALA A 140 -11.28 -2.51 -1.78
CA ALA A 140 -10.27 -3.51 -2.13
C ALA A 140 -10.04 -3.51 -3.64
N LYS A 141 -8.79 -3.60 -4.07
CA LYS A 141 -8.39 -3.58 -5.49
C LYS A 141 -7.44 -4.73 -5.82
N ALA A 142 -7.65 -5.32 -6.99
CA ALA A 142 -6.75 -6.34 -7.55
C ALA A 142 -6.72 -6.21 -9.09
N GLY A 143 -5.71 -5.55 -9.60
CA GLY A 143 -5.66 -5.18 -11.02
C GLY A 143 -6.84 -4.28 -11.41
N LEU A 144 -7.65 -4.74 -12.36
CA LEU A 144 -8.84 -4.02 -12.82
C LEU A 144 -10.09 -4.28 -11.97
N LYS A 145 -10.03 -5.23 -11.05
CA LYS A 145 -11.16 -5.58 -10.18
C LYS A 145 -11.13 -4.73 -8.92
N SER A 146 -12.31 -4.30 -8.47
CA SER A 146 -12.44 -3.56 -7.21
C SER A 146 -13.76 -3.92 -6.51
N TRP A 147 -13.73 -3.83 -5.18
CA TRP A 147 -14.86 -4.10 -4.31
C TRP A 147 -14.99 -3.02 -3.25
N ARG A 148 -16.21 -2.57 -3.03
CA ARG A 148 -16.55 -1.71 -1.90
C ARG A 148 -16.80 -2.56 -0.67
N ILE A 149 -16.32 -2.12 0.47
CA ILE A 149 -16.61 -2.70 1.79
C ILE A 149 -17.39 -1.65 2.61
N TRP A 150 -18.54 -2.06 3.12
CA TRP A 150 -19.44 -1.21 3.91
C TRP A 150 -19.28 -1.45 5.41
N PRO A 151 -19.73 -0.49 6.26
CA PRO A 151 -19.68 -0.64 7.71
C PRO A 151 -20.46 -1.85 8.24
N SER A 152 -21.45 -2.32 7.50
CA SER A 152 -22.22 -3.54 7.82
C SER A 152 -21.40 -4.82 7.71
N GLY A 153 -20.25 -4.78 7.03
CA GLY A 153 -19.48 -5.96 6.64
C GLY A 153 -19.92 -6.55 5.29
N GLU A 154 -20.89 -5.93 4.63
CA GLU A 154 -21.22 -6.28 3.25
C GLU A 154 -20.11 -5.83 2.31
N SER A 155 -19.97 -6.50 1.20
CA SER A 155 -19.05 -6.13 0.14
C SER A 155 -19.65 -6.41 -1.22
N GLY A 156 -19.34 -5.56 -2.19
CA GLY A 156 -19.83 -5.73 -3.56
C GLY A 156 -18.85 -5.14 -4.57
N PRO A 157 -18.93 -5.57 -5.84
CA PRO A 157 -18.08 -5.04 -6.89
C PRO A 157 -18.33 -3.55 -7.07
N CYS A 158 -17.26 -2.81 -7.32
CA CYS A 158 -17.37 -1.44 -7.84
C CYS A 158 -17.64 -1.52 -9.33
N ILE A 159 -18.69 -0.85 -9.76
CA ILE A 159 -19.08 -0.75 -11.18
C ILE A 159 -18.40 0.47 -11.79
#